data_9e651fb671d2e1103940a90959d2ef90
#
_entry.id   9e651fb671d2e1103940a90959d2ef90
#
_cell.length_a   1.000
_cell.length_b   1.000
_cell.length_c   1.000
_cell.angle_alpha   90.00
_cell.angle_beta   90.00
_cell.angle_gamma   90.00
#
_symmetry.space_group_name_H-M   'P 1'
#
loop_
_entity.id
_entity.type
_entity.pdbx_description
1 polymer ?
#
loop_
_entity_poly.entity_id
_entity_poly.type
_entity_poly.pdbx_seq_one_letter_code
_entity_poly.pdbx_strand_id
1 'polypeptide(L)'
;MTETNANPKYKDSLFRFIFKEREELLSLFNAVNDTNYDNPEDLEINTLENAIYMSMKNDVSCVLDMRMELYEHQSTINPNMPLRDLFYVSKLYEKYIARKHKDIYSRTLIKLPAPKFIVLYNGVDDQPERKVMMLSDAFSIDTGEINLELKVLQLNINPGYNEELKKNCPTLFGYVCYVSKVRKYHLEQEMDLEDAVELTISECMSEGILVDILTNFRSEVKAMSIYEIGRAHV
;
A
#
# COMPACT_ATOMS: atom_id res chain seq x y z
N MET A 1 -7.51 -30.68 -12.37
CA MET A 1 -7.48 -29.44 -11.60
C MET A 1 -6.44 -29.64 -10.51
N THR A 2 -5.22 -29.24 -10.76
CA THR A 2 -4.12 -29.32 -9.79
C THR A 2 -4.12 -27.99 -9.01
N GLU A 3 -4.57 -28.05 -7.75
CA GLU A 3 -4.31 -26.96 -6.79
C GLU A 3 -2.79 -26.85 -6.65
N THR A 4 -2.22 -25.81 -7.26
CA THR A 4 -0.87 -25.39 -6.97
C THR A 4 -0.86 -24.88 -5.53
N ASN A 5 -0.31 -25.67 -4.62
CA ASN A 5 0.03 -25.26 -3.24
C ASN A 5 1.02 -24.08 -3.32
N ALA A 6 0.52 -22.88 -3.47
CA ALA A 6 1.32 -21.67 -3.43
C ALA A 6 1.96 -21.56 -2.04
N ASN A 7 3.27 -21.57 -2.01
CA ASN A 7 4.09 -21.39 -0.80
C ASN A 7 3.61 -20.13 -0.04
N PRO A 8 3.28 -20.23 1.26
CA PRO A 8 2.75 -19.10 2.05
C PRO A 8 3.63 -17.83 2.06
N LYS A 9 4.91 -17.94 1.69
CA LYS A 9 5.83 -16.80 1.57
C LYS A 9 5.49 -15.80 0.45
N TYR A 10 4.72 -16.21 -0.57
CA TYR A 10 4.41 -15.36 -1.75
C TYR A 10 3.02 -14.70 -1.70
N LYS A 11 2.39 -14.67 -0.52
CA LYS A 11 1.09 -13.99 -0.32
C LYS A 11 1.21 -12.48 -0.10
N ASP A 12 2.41 -11.97 0.03
CA ASP A 12 2.64 -10.53 0.17
C ASP A 12 2.71 -9.88 -1.22
N SER A 13 2.13 -8.68 -1.35
CA SER A 13 2.21 -7.94 -2.61
C SER A 13 3.63 -7.42 -2.84
N LEU A 14 3.99 -7.23 -4.12
CA LEU A 14 5.27 -6.61 -4.48
C LEU A 14 5.41 -5.21 -3.86
N PHE A 15 4.29 -4.45 -3.81
CA PHE A 15 4.25 -3.15 -3.14
C PHE A 15 4.69 -3.26 -1.68
N ARG A 16 4.07 -4.16 -0.92
CA ARG A 16 4.42 -4.38 0.49
C ARG A 16 5.87 -4.83 0.66
N PHE A 17 6.35 -5.69 -0.22
CA PHE A 17 7.73 -6.16 -0.20
C PHE A 17 8.73 -5.02 -0.36
N ILE A 18 8.47 -4.09 -1.27
CA ILE A 18 9.33 -2.92 -1.52
C ILE A 18 9.25 -1.95 -0.34
N PHE A 19 8.05 -1.54 0.06
CA PHE A 19 7.86 -0.47 1.04
C PHE A 19 7.89 -0.94 2.51
N LYS A 20 8.27 -2.18 2.80
CA LYS A 20 8.62 -2.60 4.17
C LYS A 20 9.98 -2.06 4.63
N GLU A 21 10.87 -1.69 3.71
CA GLU A 21 12.17 -1.10 4.01
C GLU A 21 11.99 0.37 4.41
N ARG A 22 12.71 0.80 5.45
CA ARG A 22 12.51 2.13 6.08
C ARG A 22 12.83 3.29 5.14
N GLU A 23 13.89 3.16 4.36
CA GLU A 23 14.34 4.17 3.41
C GLU A 23 13.25 4.40 2.34
N GLU A 24 12.71 3.33 1.80
CA GLU A 24 11.67 3.38 0.77
C GLU A 24 10.35 3.92 1.31
N LEU A 25 10.00 3.50 2.54
CA LEU A 25 8.80 4.00 3.20
C LEU A 25 8.91 5.47 3.59
N LEU A 26 10.11 5.93 4.01
CA LEU A 26 10.36 7.34 4.29
C LEU A 26 10.27 8.19 3.01
N SER A 27 10.80 7.68 1.89
CA SER A 27 10.66 8.33 0.59
C SER A 27 9.19 8.51 0.20
N LEU A 28 8.37 7.45 0.37
CA LEU A 28 6.93 7.50 0.13
C LEU A 28 6.23 8.49 1.07
N PHE A 29 6.55 8.45 2.36
CA PHE A 29 6.01 9.37 3.38
C PHE A 29 6.29 10.82 3.01
N ASN A 30 7.53 11.14 2.65
CA ASN A 30 7.93 12.49 2.24
C ASN A 30 7.18 12.95 1.00
N ALA A 31 7.07 12.09 -0.01
CA ALA A 31 6.39 12.42 -1.26
C ALA A 31 4.89 12.64 -1.10
N VAL A 32 4.22 11.89 -0.21
CA VAL A 32 2.78 12.03 0.06
C VAL A 32 2.47 13.27 0.91
N ASN A 33 3.42 13.72 1.73
CA ASN A 33 3.21 14.82 2.67
C ASN A 33 3.91 16.13 2.29
N ASP A 34 4.64 16.13 1.20
CA ASP A 34 5.51 17.26 0.82
C ASP A 34 6.46 17.65 1.96
N THR A 35 7.11 16.63 2.55
CA THR A 35 8.07 16.77 3.64
C THR A 35 9.45 16.29 3.20
N ASN A 36 10.47 16.56 4.01
CA ASN A 36 11.84 16.20 3.70
C ASN A 36 12.57 15.70 4.97
N TYR A 37 12.04 14.63 5.57
CA TYR A 37 12.73 13.90 6.63
C TYR A 37 13.89 13.09 6.02
N ASP A 38 15.04 13.09 6.67
CA ASP A 38 16.29 12.50 6.15
C ASP A 38 16.75 11.26 6.92
N ASN A 39 16.20 11.02 8.13
CA ASN A 39 16.61 9.91 8.96
C ASN A 39 15.55 8.78 8.97
N PRO A 40 15.75 7.66 8.28
CA PRO A 40 14.81 6.54 8.27
C PRO A 40 14.58 5.89 9.64
N GLU A 41 15.53 6.04 10.57
CA GLU A 41 15.41 5.46 11.93
C GLU A 41 14.36 6.17 12.78
N ASP A 42 13.96 7.40 12.44
CA ASP A 42 12.89 8.14 13.12
C ASP A 42 11.49 7.58 12.76
N LEU A 43 11.41 6.83 11.65
CA LEU A 43 10.18 6.22 11.19
C LEU A 43 9.94 4.88 11.91
N GLU A 44 8.82 4.79 12.59
CA GLU A 44 8.41 3.58 13.27
C GLU A 44 7.43 2.78 12.43
N ILE A 45 7.85 1.62 11.91
CA ILE A 45 6.99 0.69 11.19
C ILE A 45 6.10 -0.05 12.19
N ASN A 46 4.78 0.02 11.99
CA ASN A 46 3.79 -0.60 12.87
C ASN A 46 2.76 -1.46 12.13
N THR A 47 3.09 -1.88 10.91
CA THR A 47 2.24 -2.72 10.06
C THR A 47 1.63 -3.92 10.79
N LEU A 48 0.37 -4.23 10.49
CA LEU A 48 -0.35 -5.38 11.04
C LEU A 48 -0.02 -6.65 10.26
N GLU A 49 0.87 -7.48 10.79
CA GLU A 49 1.29 -8.73 10.12
C GLU A 49 0.32 -9.90 10.35
N ASN A 50 -0.28 -10.00 11.53
CA ASN A 50 -1.17 -11.09 11.90
C ASN A 50 -2.25 -10.60 12.88
N ALA A 51 -3.40 -10.24 12.41
CA ALA A 51 -4.57 -10.12 13.26
C ALA A 51 -5.29 -11.47 13.32
N ILE A 52 -5.41 -12.06 14.50
CA ILE A 52 -6.01 -13.40 14.73
C ILE A 52 -7.49 -13.45 14.33
N TYR A 53 -8.16 -12.31 14.23
CA TYR A 53 -9.55 -12.18 13.81
C TYR A 53 -9.67 -11.55 12.43
N MET A 54 -10.35 -12.22 11.51
CA MET A 54 -10.74 -11.78 10.16
C MET A 54 -9.59 -11.61 9.13
N SER A 55 -8.41 -12.20 9.33
CA SER A 55 -7.28 -12.09 8.39
C SER A 55 -6.94 -10.64 8.01
N MET A 56 -7.13 -9.70 8.93
CA MET A 56 -6.91 -8.29 8.70
C MET A 56 -5.42 -7.99 8.64
N LYS A 57 -4.96 -7.67 7.45
CA LYS A 57 -3.60 -7.16 7.19
C LYS A 57 -3.76 -5.83 6.47
N ASN A 58 -3.02 -4.82 6.90
CA ASN A 58 -2.78 -3.65 6.07
C ASN A 58 -1.46 -3.84 5.33
N ASP A 59 -1.30 -3.20 4.17
CA ASP A 59 -0.09 -3.37 3.38
C ASP A 59 1.12 -2.79 4.10
N VAL A 60 1.13 -1.51 4.37
CA VAL A 60 2.21 -0.85 5.12
C VAL A 60 1.66 0.25 6.00
N SER A 61 2.17 0.40 7.22
CA SER A 61 1.87 1.54 8.08
C SER A 61 3.06 1.96 8.92
N CYS A 62 3.12 3.25 9.21
CA CYS A 62 4.21 3.85 9.98
C CYS A 62 3.75 4.99 10.87
N VAL A 63 4.60 5.35 11.82
CA VAL A 63 4.47 6.56 12.63
C VAL A 63 5.75 7.38 12.52
N LEU A 64 5.60 8.65 12.22
CA LEU A 64 6.67 9.63 12.21
C LEU A 64 6.11 10.96 12.71
N ASP A 65 6.80 11.58 13.68
CA ASP A 65 6.44 12.89 14.26
C ASP A 65 4.95 13.02 14.61
N MET A 66 4.41 12.03 15.36
CA MET A 66 3.00 11.95 15.76
C MET A 66 1.99 11.94 14.59
N ARG A 67 2.42 11.57 13.41
CA ARG A 67 1.57 11.22 12.26
C ARG A 67 1.61 9.72 12.07
N MET A 68 0.45 9.10 11.88
CA MET A 68 0.33 7.67 11.59
C MET A 68 -0.22 7.54 10.17
N GLU A 69 0.52 6.92 9.29
CA GLU A 69 0.07 6.71 7.91
C GLU A 69 -0.15 5.25 7.61
N LEU A 70 -1.28 4.96 6.98
CA LEU A 70 -1.65 3.65 6.50
C LEU A 70 -1.71 3.72 4.98
N TYR A 71 -0.86 2.93 4.33
CA TYR A 71 -0.80 2.78 2.88
C TYR A 71 -1.39 1.44 2.49
N GLU A 72 -2.33 1.46 1.56
CA GLU A 72 -2.91 0.28 0.93
C GLU A 72 -2.69 0.36 -0.58
N HIS A 73 -2.16 -0.69 -1.18
CA HIS A 73 -2.07 -0.82 -2.62
C HIS A 73 -3.27 -1.59 -3.15
N GLN A 74 -3.92 -1.06 -4.21
CA GLN A 74 -5.08 -1.71 -4.80
C GLN A 74 -5.04 -1.72 -6.32
N SER A 75 -5.18 -2.91 -6.91
CA SER A 75 -5.37 -3.12 -8.36
C SER A 75 -6.85 -3.20 -8.75
N THR A 76 -7.76 -3.31 -7.78
CA THR A 76 -9.22 -3.34 -7.98
C THR A 76 -9.89 -2.32 -7.08
N ILE A 77 -11.06 -1.82 -7.51
CA ILE A 77 -11.82 -0.84 -6.73
C ILE A 77 -12.46 -1.54 -5.52
N ASN A 78 -12.20 -1.01 -4.33
CA ASN A 78 -12.84 -1.46 -3.11
C ASN A 78 -13.51 -0.30 -2.37
N PRO A 79 -14.85 -0.17 -2.44
CA PRO A 79 -15.56 0.93 -1.79
C PRO A 79 -15.58 0.83 -0.25
N ASN A 80 -15.22 -0.33 0.31
CA ASN A 80 -15.22 -0.57 1.75
C ASN A 80 -13.89 -0.19 2.43
N MET A 81 -13.01 0.55 1.75
CA MET A 81 -11.74 0.97 2.35
C MET A 81 -11.89 1.76 3.64
N PRO A 82 -12.83 2.74 3.76
CA PRO A 82 -13.00 3.45 5.02
C PRO A 82 -13.37 2.53 6.19
N LEU A 83 -14.19 1.51 5.95
CA LEU A 83 -14.55 0.53 6.98
C LEU A 83 -13.36 -0.37 7.36
N ARG A 84 -12.57 -0.81 6.38
CA ARG A 84 -11.35 -1.59 6.63
C ARG A 84 -10.34 -0.78 7.46
N ASP A 85 -10.10 0.46 7.08
CA ASP A 85 -9.16 1.36 7.74
C ASP A 85 -9.59 1.72 9.16
N LEU A 86 -10.88 1.80 9.44
CA LEU A 86 -11.40 1.95 10.80
C LEU A 86 -10.94 0.79 11.70
N PHE A 87 -11.04 -0.45 11.21
CA PHE A 87 -10.58 -1.61 11.97
C PHE A 87 -9.05 -1.64 12.09
N TYR A 88 -8.32 -1.26 11.05
CA TYR A 88 -6.86 -1.21 11.09
C TYR A 88 -6.36 -0.18 12.09
N VAL A 89 -6.84 1.06 12.04
CA VAL A 89 -6.40 2.12 12.95
C VAL A 89 -6.77 1.82 14.40
N SER A 90 -7.93 1.20 14.66
CA SER A 90 -8.32 0.74 16.00
C SER A 90 -7.26 -0.21 16.57
N LYS A 91 -6.83 -1.21 15.80
CA LYS A 91 -5.78 -2.15 16.20
C LYS A 91 -4.41 -1.50 16.38
N LEU A 92 -4.07 -0.57 15.51
CA LEU A 92 -2.81 0.19 15.63
C LEU A 92 -2.79 1.06 16.89
N TYR A 93 -3.90 1.69 17.23
CA TYR A 93 -4.02 2.46 18.48
C TYR A 93 -3.99 1.56 19.72
N GLU A 94 -4.64 0.39 19.71
CA GLU A 94 -4.51 -0.58 20.79
C GLU A 94 -3.04 -0.94 21.06
N LYS A 95 -2.28 -1.29 19.99
CA LYS A 95 -0.85 -1.59 20.08
C LYS A 95 -0.04 -0.38 20.58
N TYR A 96 -0.33 0.82 20.06
CA TYR A 96 0.36 2.04 20.46
C TYR A 96 0.16 2.34 21.95
N ILE A 97 -1.08 2.28 22.45
CA ILE A 97 -1.45 2.51 23.84
C ILE A 97 -0.76 1.49 24.77
N ALA A 98 -0.83 0.20 24.41
CA ALA A 98 -0.21 -0.88 25.17
C ALA A 98 1.32 -0.70 25.28
N ARG A 99 1.99 -0.40 24.15
CA ARG A 99 3.45 -0.18 24.12
C ARG A 99 3.88 1.06 24.92
N LYS A 100 3.08 2.12 24.91
CA LYS A 100 3.34 3.33 25.71
C LYS A 100 2.89 3.20 27.16
N HIS A 101 2.41 2.02 27.57
CA HIS A 101 1.90 1.75 28.93
C HIS A 101 0.88 2.80 29.41
N LYS A 102 -0.02 3.23 28.50
CA LYS A 102 -1.08 4.20 28.80
C LYS A 102 -2.35 3.48 29.27
N ASP A 103 -3.04 4.10 30.23
CA ASP A 103 -4.33 3.62 30.72
C ASP A 103 -5.46 4.51 30.18
N ILE A 104 -6.35 3.93 29.35
CA ILE A 104 -7.49 4.63 28.75
C ILE A 104 -8.54 5.06 29.78
N TYR A 105 -8.53 4.48 30.97
CA TYR A 105 -9.43 4.85 32.06
C TYR A 105 -8.83 5.93 32.98
N SER A 106 -7.62 6.37 32.72
CA SER A 106 -6.99 7.45 33.45
C SER A 106 -7.70 8.79 33.20
N ARG A 107 -7.53 9.77 34.11
CA ARG A 107 -8.07 11.12 33.95
C ARG A 107 -7.25 11.98 32.98
N THR A 108 -6.12 11.49 32.51
CA THR A 108 -5.21 12.22 31.62
C THR A 108 -5.55 11.88 30.17
N LEU A 109 -5.74 12.92 29.34
CA LEU A 109 -5.96 12.74 27.92
C LEU A 109 -4.74 12.10 27.25
N ILE A 110 -4.93 10.94 26.64
CA ILE A 110 -3.90 10.27 25.86
C ILE A 110 -3.79 10.96 24.51
N LYS A 111 -2.58 11.42 24.16
CA LYS A 111 -2.26 11.93 22.82
C LYS A 111 -1.93 10.75 21.92
N LEU A 112 -2.60 10.68 20.78
CA LEU A 112 -2.43 9.65 19.75
C LEU A 112 -1.80 10.28 18.50
N PRO A 113 -1.04 9.51 17.70
CA PRO A 113 -0.64 9.94 16.37
C PRO A 113 -1.86 10.22 15.51
N ALA A 114 -1.85 11.32 14.75
CA ALA A 114 -2.94 11.65 13.84
C ALA A 114 -2.93 10.69 12.64
N PRO A 115 -4.04 10.00 12.31
CA PRO A 115 -4.06 9.01 11.25
C PRO A 115 -4.31 9.66 9.89
N LYS A 116 -3.67 9.12 8.84
CA LYS A 116 -3.93 9.42 7.44
C LYS A 116 -4.02 8.09 6.68
N PHE A 117 -5.06 7.94 5.88
CA PHE A 117 -5.36 6.72 5.15
C PHE A 117 -5.20 6.99 3.67
N ILE A 118 -4.33 6.24 3.02
CA ILE A 118 -3.93 6.42 1.63
C ILE A 118 -4.09 5.11 0.87
N VAL A 119 -4.90 5.10 -0.16
CA VAL A 119 -4.98 4.03 -1.15
C VAL A 119 -4.19 4.47 -2.39
N LEU A 120 -3.18 3.70 -2.74
CA LEU A 120 -2.43 3.85 -3.99
C LEU A 120 -3.06 2.91 -5.01
N TYR A 121 -3.88 3.48 -5.89
CA TYR A 121 -4.61 2.71 -6.90
C TYR A 121 -3.75 2.55 -8.16
N ASN A 122 -3.53 1.30 -8.53
CA ASN A 122 -2.83 0.91 -9.75
C ASN A 122 -3.61 -0.22 -10.45
N GLY A 123 -4.87 0.03 -10.79
CA GLY A 123 -5.75 -0.91 -11.49
C GLY A 123 -5.98 -0.52 -12.95
N VAL A 124 -6.77 -1.34 -13.65
CA VAL A 124 -7.12 -1.12 -15.07
C VAL A 124 -8.40 -0.30 -15.24
N ASP A 125 -9.24 -0.22 -14.22
CA ASP A 125 -10.47 0.56 -14.28
C ASP A 125 -10.15 2.06 -14.28
N ASP A 126 -10.94 2.84 -15.02
CA ASP A 126 -10.79 4.29 -15.06
C ASP A 126 -11.13 4.90 -13.69
N GLN A 127 -10.18 5.59 -13.10
CA GLN A 127 -10.33 6.26 -11.82
C GLN A 127 -9.76 7.69 -11.90
N PRO A 128 -10.39 8.65 -11.21
CA PRO A 128 -9.87 10.00 -11.15
C PRO A 128 -8.48 10.02 -10.50
N GLU A 129 -7.71 11.06 -10.79
CA GLU A 129 -6.38 11.26 -10.22
C GLU A 129 -6.39 11.20 -8.68
N ARG A 130 -7.43 11.78 -8.08
CA ARG A 130 -7.66 11.81 -6.63
C ARG A 130 -9.13 11.58 -6.32
N LYS A 131 -9.41 10.78 -5.32
CA LYS A 131 -10.76 10.52 -4.81
C LYS A 131 -10.74 10.43 -3.29
N VAL A 132 -11.73 11.01 -2.63
CA VAL A 132 -11.95 10.81 -1.20
C VAL A 132 -13.12 9.85 -1.03
N MET A 133 -12.89 8.80 -0.24
CA MET A 133 -13.93 7.86 0.19
C MET A 133 -14.24 8.16 1.65
N MET A 134 -15.52 8.18 2.02
CA MET A 134 -15.98 8.53 3.35
C MET A 134 -16.64 7.32 4.02
N LEU A 135 -16.41 7.13 5.33
CA LEU A 135 -17.06 6.06 6.07
C LEU A 135 -18.59 6.25 6.12
N SER A 136 -19.03 7.50 6.18
CA SER A 136 -20.44 7.85 6.19
C SER A 136 -21.20 7.42 4.92
N ASP A 137 -20.51 7.22 3.79
CA ASP A 137 -21.12 6.69 2.56
C ASP A 137 -21.66 5.25 2.75
N ALA A 138 -21.17 4.54 3.77
CA ALA A 138 -21.63 3.18 4.10
C ALA A 138 -22.80 3.15 5.08
N PHE A 139 -23.26 4.29 5.61
CA PHE A 139 -24.35 4.31 6.57
C PHE A 139 -25.70 4.11 5.88
N SER A 140 -26.50 3.18 6.40
CA SER A 140 -27.79 2.81 5.80
C SER A 140 -28.86 3.89 5.89
N ILE A 141 -28.71 4.86 6.79
CA ILE A 141 -29.66 5.95 7.01
C ILE A 141 -28.92 7.28 7.17
N ASP A 142 -29.51 8.35 6.69
CA ASP A 142 -29.07 9.71 6.98
C ASP A 142 -29.73 10.17 8.29
N THR A 143 -28.90 10.44 9.30
CA THR A 143 -29.36 10.96 10.60
C THR A 143 -29.24 12.47 10.70
N GLY A 144 -28.75 13.14 9.65
CA GLY A 144 -28.46 14.58 9.64
C GLY A 144 -27.23 14.98 10.47
N GLU A 145 -26.66 14.05 11.25
CA GLU A 145 -25.46 14.27 12.06
C GLU A 145 -24.53 13.04 11.95
N ILE A 146 -23.26 13.29 11.62
CA ILE A 146 -22.24 12.26 11.51
C ILE A 146 -21.38 12.27 12.77
N ASN A 147 -21.58 11.28 13.63
CA ASN A 147 -20.81 11.13 14.87
C ASN A 147 -19.53 10.32 14.72
N LEU A 148 -19.37 9.57 13.62
CA LEU A 148 -18.17 8.81 13.28
C LEU A 148 -17.84 9.02 11.82
N GLU A 149 -16.71 9.63 11.53
CA GLU A 149 -16.21 9.82 10.17
C GLU A 149 -14.76 9.39 10.03
N LEU A 150 -14.46 8.71 8.92
CA LEU A 150 -13.12 8.37 8.49
C LEU A 150 -13.03 8.64 6.98
N LYS A 151 -11.98 9.34 6.57
CA LYS A 151 -11.75 9.71 5.18
C LYS A 151 -10.52 8.99 4.65
N VAL A 152 -10.65 8.32 3.53
CA VAL A 152 -9.56 7.65 2.82
C VAL A 152 -9.26 8.41 1.53
N LEU A 153 -8.01 8.80 1.35
CA LEU A 153 -7.54 9.42 0.11
C LEU A 153 -7.05 8.33 -0.85
N GLN A 154 -7.76 8.15 -1.95
CA GLN A 154 -7.28 7.34 -3.07
C GLN A 154 -6.49 8.23 -4.04
N LEU A 155 -5.27 7.79 -4.38
CA LEU A 155 -4.38 8.38 -5.37
C LEU A 155 -4.21 7.39 -6.52
N ASN A 156 -4.58 7.78 -7.72
CA ASN A 156 -4.32 6.99 -8.92
C ASN A 156 -2.83 7.16 -9.28
N ILE A 157 -2.06 6.06 -9.19
CA ILE A 157 -0.64 6.07 -9.49
C ILE A 157 -0.30 5.51 -10.86
N ASN A 158 -1.30 5.19 -11.69
CA ASN A 158 -1.07 4.80 -13.08
C ASN A 158 -0.29 5.87 -13.86
N PRO A 159 0.36 5.52 -14.98
CA PRO A 159 1.00 6.50 -15.86
C PRO A 159 0.06 7.65 -16.25
N GLY A 160 0.52 8.89 -16.20
CA GLY A 160 -0.26 10.08 -16.49
C GLY A 160 -0.97 10.71 -15.28
N TYR A 161 -0.98 10.05 -14.12
CA TYR A 161 -1.62 10.54 -12.88
C TYR A 161 -0.59 10.73 -11.78
N ASN A 162 -0.79 11.75 -10.90
CA ASN A 162 0.06 12.06 -9.74
C ASN A 162 1.57 11.99 -10.06
N GLU A 163 1.99 12.61 -11.17
CA GLU A 163 3.36 12.56 -11.66
C GLU A 163 4.36 13.19 -10.67
N GLU A 164 3.94 14.25 -9.95
CA GLU A 164 4.78 14.88 -8.94
C GLU A 164 5.05 13.95 -7.75
N LEU A 165 4.04 13.20 -7.30
CA LEU A 165 4.20 12.17 -6.27
C LEU A 165 5.24 11.12 -6.70
N LYS A 166 5.14 10.63 -7.93
CA LYS A 166 6.08 9.63 -8.47
C LYS A 166 7.49 10.20 -8.67
N LYS A 167 7.61 11.46 -9.07
CA LYS A 167 8.90 12.16 -9.19
C LYS A 167 9.59 12.30 -7.83
N ASN A 168 8.83 12.55 -6.77
CA ASN A 168 9.34 12.72 -5.42
C ASN A 168 9.58 11.39 -4.69
N CYS A 169 9.12 10.26 -5.25
CA CYS A 169 9.38 8.90 -4.75
C CYS A 169 9.85 8.00 -5.92
N PRO A 170 11.17 7.96 -6.22
CA PRO A 170 11.69 7.19 -7.34
C PRO A 170 11.33 5.71 -7.30
N THR A 171 11.26 5.12 -6.11
CA THR A 171 10.85 3.72 -5.92
C THR A 171 9.40 3.49 -6.29
N LEU A 172 8.49 4.41 -5.96
CA LEU A 172 7.09 4.35 -6.41
C LEU A 172 7.01 4.49 -7.93
N PHE A 173 7.76 5.40 -8.52
CA PHE A 173 7.86 5.51 -9.98
C PHE A 173 8.34 4.20 -10.61
N GLY A 174 9.41 3.61 -10.08
CA GLY A 174 9.95 2.33 -10.55
C GLY A 174 8.94 1.19 -10.43
N TYR A 175 8.21 1.12 -9.31
CA TYR A 175 7.12 0.17 -9.13
C TYR A 175 6.03 0.32 -10.20
N VAL A 176 5.57 1.54 -10.46
CA VAL A 176 4.55 1.82 -11.48
C VAL A 176 5.04 1.44 -12.87
N CYS A 177 6.29 1.80 -13.23
CA CYS A 177 6.89 1.42 -14.50
C CYS A 177 6.95 -0.10 -14.68
N TYR A 178 7.41 -0.80 -13.66
CA TYR A 178 7.49 -2.26 -13.66
C TYR A 178 6.11 -2.91 -13.89
N VAL A 179 5.11 -2.57 -13.07
CA VAL A 179 3.76 -3.15 -13.19
C VAL A 179 3.12 -2.82 -14.53
N SER A 180 3.30 -1.60 -15.03
CA SER A 180 2.76 -1.17 -16.34
C SER A 180 3.39 -1.95 -17.49
N LYS A 181 4.70 -2.23 -17.45
CA LYS A 181 5.38 -3.05 -18.46
C LYS A 181 4.89 -4.50 -18.45
N VAL A 182 4.79 -5.12 -17.26
CA VAL A 182 4.26 -6.50 -17.17
C VAL A 182 2.85 -6.59 -17.74
N ARG A 183 1.98 -5.64 -17.40
CA ARG A 183 0.61 -5.60 -17.93
C ARG A 183 0.60 -5.41 -19.45
N LYS A 184 1.41 -4.50 -19.98
CA LYS A 184 1.52 -4.27 -21.42
C LYS A 184 1.89 -5.57 -22.15
N TYR A 185 2.90 -6.29 -21.69
CA TYR A 185 3.31 -7.54 -22.34
C TYR A 185 2.27 -8.64 -22.16
N HIS A 186 1.75 -8.82 -20.97
CA HIS A 186 0.81 -9.90 -20.70
C HIS A 186 -0.58 -9.66 -21.25
N LEU A 187 -1.16 -8.45 -21.04
CA LEU A 187 -2.56 -8.17 -21.39
C LEU A 187 -2.75 -7.62 -22.81
N GLU A 188 -1.81 -6.78 -23.28
CA GLU A 188 -1.96 -6.14 -24.60
C GLU A 188 -1.27 -6.94 -25.72
N GLN A 189 -0.17 -7.64 -25.39
CA GLN A 189 0.59 -8.43 -26.36
C GLN A 189 0.38 -9.94 -26.19
N GLU A 190 -0.52 -10.35 -25.30
CA GLU A 190 -0.90 -11.76 -25.05
C GLU A 190 0.31 -12.67 -24.72
N MET A 191 1.39 -12.09 -24.17
CA MET A 191 2.57 -12.84 -23.75
C MET A 191 2.25 -13.69 -22.51
N ASP A 192 2.86 -14.88 -22.39
CA ASP A 192 2.78 -15.63 -21.15
C ASP A 192 3.24 -14.77 -19.94
N LEU A 193 2.56 -14.92 -18.80
CA LEU A 193 2.82 -14.06 -17.64
C LEU A 193 4.24 -14.20 -17.10
N GLU A 194 4.79 -15.44 -17.10
CA GLU A 194 6.16 -15.66 -16.64
C GLU A 194 7.17 -14.99 -17.57
N ASP A 195 6.96 -15.09 -18.88
CA ASP A 195 7.80 -14.47 -19.90
C ASP A 195 7.71 -12.95 -19.85
N ALA A 196 6.50 -12.39 -19.66
CA ALA A 196 6.27 -10.96 -19.50
C ALA A 196 7.00 -10.40 -18.27
N VAL A 197 6.96 -11.12 -17.14
CA VAL A 197 7.68 -10.75 -15.91
C VAL A 197 9.19 -10.79 -16.14
N GLU A 198 9.72 -11.85 -16.74
CA GLU A 198 11.16 -12.03 -16.98
C GLU A 198 11.72 -10.96 -17.94
N LEU A 199 10.98 -10.66 -19.02
CA LEU A 199 11.33 -9.59 -19.95
C LEU A 199 11.33 -8.24 -19.25
N THR A 200 10.28 -7.95 -18.46
CA THR A 200 10.18 -6.69 -17.72
C THR A 200 11.31 -6.51 -16.73
N ILE A 201 11.68 -7.55 -15.97
CA ILE A 201 12.83 -7.51 -15.06
C ILE A 201 14.10 -7.11 -15.83
N SER A 202 14.35 -7.76 -16.98
CA SER A 202 15.54 -7.50 -17.77
C SER A 202 15.58 -6.08 -18.32
N GLU A 203 14.46 -5.56 -18.80
CA GLU A 203 14.34 -4.17 -19.27
C GLU A 203 14.51 -3.16 -18.15
N CYS A 204 13.79 -3.33 -17.03
CA CYS A 204 13.90 -2.43 -15.89
C CYS A 204 15.34 -2.33 -15.38
N MET A 205 16.05 -3.47 -15.31
CA MET A 205 17.46 -3.47 -14.93
C MET A 205 18.32 -2.69 -15.94
N SER A 206 18.08 -2.84 -17.25
CA SER A 206 18.82 -2.11 -18.29
C SER A 206 18.53 -0.61 -18.29
N GLU A 207 17.36 -0.20 -17.88
CA GLU A 207 16.91 1.20 -17.76
C GLU A 207 17.27 1.85 -16.41
N GLY A 208 17.87 1.09 -15.48
CA GLY A 208 18.21 1.61 -14.14
C GLY A 208 17.02 1.69 -13.19
N ILE A 209 15.92 0.98 -13.47
CA ILE A 209 14.68 0.98 -12.69
C ILE A 209 14.71 -0.16 -11.66
N LEU A 210 14.53 0.14 -10.38
CA LEU A 210 14.50 -0.82 -9.25
C LEU A 210 15.72 -1.79 -9.24
N VAL A 211 16.88 -1.37 -9.70
CA VAL A 211 18.04 -2.25 -9.94
C VAL A 211 18.43 -3.06 -8.73
N ASP A 212 18.55 -2.42 -7.56
CA ASP A 212 18.95 -3.09 -6.32
C ASP A 212 17.94 -4.16 -5.90
N ILE A 213 16.65 -3.84 -5.99
CA ILE A 213 15.55 -4.77 -5.65
C ILE A 213 15.54 -5.94 -6.63
N LEU A 214 15.60 -5.65 -7.93
CA LEU A 214 15.56 -6.66 -8.99
C LEU A 214 16.81 -7.54 -9.02
N THR A 215 17.96 -7.02 -8.59
CA THR A 215 19.21 -7.80 -8.50
C THR A 215 19.21 -8.72 -7.29
N ASN A 216 18.86 -8.18 -6.12
CA ASN A 216 18.98 -8.91 -4.87
C ASN A 216 17.82 -9.86 -4.59
N PHE A 217 16.65 -9.60 -5.16
CA PHE A 217 15.39 -10.31 -4.86
C PHE A 217 14.63 -10.74 -6.12
N ARG A 218 15.35 -11.08 -7.21
CA ARG A 218 14.74 -11.42 -8.51
C ARG A 218 13.71 -12.54 -8.41
N SER A 219 14.01 -13.61 -7.67
CA SER A 219 13.11 -14.76 -7.52
C SER A 219 11.84 -14.43 -6.75
N GLU A 220 11.96 -13.62 -5.70
CA GLU A 220 10.84 -13.17 -4.89
C GLU A 220 9.93 -12.21 -5.69
N VAL A 221 10.53 -11.26 -6.40
CA VAL A 221 9.82 -10.32 -7.27
C VAL A 221 9.05 -11.08 -8.35
N LYS A 222 9.71 -12.05 -9.02
CA LYS A 222 9.05 -12.89 -10.04
C LYS A 222 7.84 -13.61 -9.47
N ALA A 223 8.00 -14.31 -8.35
CA ALA A 223 6.94 -15.09 -7.74
C ALA A 223 5.76 -14.21 -7.24
N MET A 224 6.04 -13.05 -6.65
CA MET A 224 5.01 -12.10 -6.20
C MET A 224 4.26 -11.49 -7.38
N SER A 225 4.95 -11.11 -8.45
CA SER A 225 4.35 -10.52 -9.65
C SER A 225 3.39 -11.48 -10.34
N ILE A 226 3.77 -12.75 -10.48
CA ILE A 226 2.91 -13.80 -11.04
C ILE A 226 1.66 -13.97 -10.19
N TYR A 227 1.80 -13.96 -8.85
CA TYR A 227 0.67 -14.10 -7.94
C TYR A 227 -0.27 -12.88 -7.97
N GLU A 228 0.28 -11.66 -7.93
CA GLU A 228 -0.50 -10.42 -7.85
C GLU A 228 -1.24 -10.13 -9.15
N ILE A 229 -0.55 -10.18 -10.29
CA ILE A 229 -1.13 -9.87 -11.60
C ILE A 229 -2.05 -10.98 -12.06
N GLY A 230 -1.69 -12.24 -11.86
CA GLY A 230 -2.52 -13.38 -12.20
C GLY A 230 -3.87 -13.43 -11.47
N ARG A 231 -3.97 -12.87 -10.26
CA ARG A 231 -5.25 -12.79 -9.51
C ARG A 231 -6.11 -11.60 -9.86
N ALA A 232 -5.54 -10.53 -10.37
CA ALA A 232 -6.30 -9.33 -10.74
C ALA A 232 -7.21 -9.56 -11.97
N HIS A 233 -7.06 -10.71 -12.65
CA HIS A 233 -7.77 -11.04 -13.89
C HIS A 233 -8.61 -12.34 -13.79
N VAL A 234 -8.85 -12.87 -12.59
CA VAL A 234 -9.79 -13.96 -12.30
C VAL A 234 -10.98 -13.40 -11.52
#